data_1608c7e4c463767771f441bd22d3def1
#
_entry.id   1608c7e4c463767771f441bd22d3def1
#
_cell.length_a   1.000
_cell.length_b   1.000
_cell.length_c   1.000
_cell.angle_alpha   90.00
_cell.angle_beta   90.00
_cell.angle_gamma   90.00
#
_symmetry.space_group_name_H-M   'P 1'
#
loop_
_entity.id
_entity.type
_entity.pdbx_description
1 polymer ?
#
loop_
_entity_poly.entity_id
_entity_poly.type
_entity_poly.pdbx_seq_one_letter_code
_entity_poly.pdbx_strand_id
1 'polypeptide(L)'
;MGNKAKIAIAILVLLAVILGVAAYVISMPSPSVQRPAKSTASSTSTTPAGVAVVVASKPVMAGKPIPANALKVLHYPEFPTGAYHQTRSVIGQVPTTDIGAGVPVLHTNMVSGLATQVPEGDLAMAIHVNEEIAVGDHLHPGDFVDVFTTLPGNEGQMHGGWPTQSRLLLAGLRVLAVGPQTVSHSVDQAQPGQDNAVVNGQANGQQVQPPSTVVLQVPVAASATLALASAQGHLLLALRNPKSSGMPDVQDFPVPTPALIPTKIPVNQRKDALQKPENRAFAGLTLPGLAGKSKAEAQAMRPLPPPPPMMQLYDGAQKTAVPY
;
A
#
# COMPACT_ATOMS: atom_id res chain seq x y z
N MET A 1 71.32 80.47 -11.64
CA MET A 1 70.43 79.35 -11.62
C MET A 1 69.39 79.63 -10.53
N GLY A 2 68.17 79.81 -10.90
CA GLY A 2 67.12 80.32 -10.04
C GLY A 2 66.65 79.37 -8.98
N ASN A 3 66.29 79.87 -7.82
CA ASN A 3 65.83 79.12 -6.65
C ASN A 3 64.71 78.08 -6.98
N LYS A 4 63.95 78.25 -8.05
CA LYS A 4 62.93 77.32 -8.53
C LYS A 4 63.51 75.97 -9.03
N ALA A 5 64.77 76.00 -9.64
CA ALA A 5 65.45 74.77 -10.06
C ALA A 5 65.98 73.94 -8.88
N LYS A 6 66.41 74.58 -7.80
CA LYS A 6 66.86 73.93 -6.61
C LYS A 6 65.73 73.29 -5.85
N ILE A 7 64.56 73.91 -5.82
CA ILE A 7 63.40 73.41 -5.20
C ILE A 7 62.85 72.15 -5.95
N ALA A 8 62.84 72.23 -7.32
CA ALA A 8 62.38 71.07 -8.14
C ALA A 8 63.28 69.86 -7.97
N ILE A 9 64.60 70.03 -7.86
CA ILE A 9 65.59 68.95 -7.59
C ILE A 9 65.32 68.37 -6.18
N ALA A 10 65.11 69.26 -5.20
CA ALA A 10 64.84 68.77 -3.83
C ALA A 10 63.52 67.93 -3.74
N ILE A 11 62.45 68.31 -4.46
CA ILE A 11 61.17 67.55 -4.53
C ILE A 11 61.41 66.22 -5.22
N LEU A 12 62.22 66.17 -6.28
CA LEU A 12 62.46 64.96 -7.05
C LEU A 12 63.30 63.93 -6.21
N VAL A 13 64.29 64.45 -5.46
CA VAL A 13 65.07 63.62 -4.50
C VAL A 13 64.16 63.09 -3.38
N LEU A 14 63.28 63.93 -2.84
CA LEU A 14 62.39 63.51 -1.78
C LEU A 14 61.38 62.44 -2.31
N LEU A 15 60.91 62.60 -3.50
CA LEU A 15 60.01 61.61 -4.15
C LEU A 15 60.74 60.27 -4.39
N ALA A 16 61.99 60.32 -4.82
CA ALA A 16 62.86 59.14 -5.03
C ALA A 16 63.14 58.37 -3.69
N VAL A 17 63.31 59.09 -2.61
CA VAL A 17 63.52 58.52 -1.28
C VAL A 17 62.20 57.87 -0.79
N ILE A 18 61.09 58.52 -0.97
CA ILE A 18 59.80 57.95 -0.58
C ILE A 18 59.50 56.65 -1.34
N LEU A 19 59.77 56.66 -2.67
CA LEU A 19 59.57 55.46 -3.50
C LEU A 19 60.57 54.35 -3.12
N GLY A 20 61.79 54.69 -2.79
CA GLY A 20 62.79 53.73 -2.35
C GLY A 20 62.47 53.08 -1.00
N VAL A 21 61.95 53.87 -0.04
CA VAL A 21 61.44 53.34 1.24
C VAL A 21 60.23 52.49 1.06
N ALA A 22 59.30 52.91 0.21
CA ALA A 22 58.11 52.11 -0.08
C ALA A 22 58.49 50.76 -0.70
N ALA A 23 59.37 50.73 -1.67
CA ALA A 23 59.87 49.50 -2.28
C ALA A 23 60.62 48.60 -1.27
N TYR A 24 61.39 49.20 -0.37
CA TYR A 24 62.07 48.46 0.69
C TYR A 24 61.14 47.83 1.71
N VAL A 25 60.06 48.51 2.11
CA VAL A 25 59.04 47.97 3.02
C VAL A 25 58.25 46.84 2.36
N ILE A 26 57.98 46.95 1.06
CA ILE A 26 57.29 45.87 0.32
C ILE A 26 58.21 44.63 0.11
N SER A 27 59.51 44.85 0.01
CA SER A 27 60.50 43.78 -0.18
C SER A 27 60.95 43.08 1.12
N MET A 28 60.50 43.51 2.28
CA MET A 28 60.81 42.81 3.50
C MET A 28 60.00 41.52 3.52
N PRO A 29 60.68 40.32 3.58
CA PRO A 29 59.97 39.06 3.82
C PRO A 29 59.33 39.16 5.19
N SER A 30 57.99 39.04 5.24
CA SER A 30 57.26 38.95 6.50
C SER A 30 57.86 37.88 7.38
N PRO A 31 58.14 38.14 8.65
CA PRO A 31 58.61 37.09 9.55
C PRO A 31 57.49 36.05 9.65
N SER A 32 57.72 34.90 9.06
CA SER A 32 56.88 33.72 9.29
C SER A 32 56.99 33.40 10.77
N VAL A 33 56.00 33.80 11.55
CA VAL A 33 55.80 33.29 12.90
C VAL A 33 55.55 31.79 12.75
N GLN A 34 56.61 31.01 12.92
CA GLN A 34 56.51 29.58 13.13
C GLN A 34 55.83 29.39 14.47
N ARG A 35 54.49 29.39 14.41
CA ARG A 35 53.66 28.81 15.46
C ARG A 35 54.03 27.34 15.50
N PRO A 36 54.42 26.77 16.67
CA PRO A 36 54.68 25.35 16.73
C PRO A 36 53.45 24.66 16.22
N ALA A 37 53.59 23.99 15.09
CA ALA A 37 52.54 23.14 14.53
C ALA A 37 52.32 22.05 15.57
N LYS A 38 51.26 22.27 16.40
CA LYS A 38 50.56 21.19 17.02
C LYS A 38 50.14 20.33 15.85
N SER A 39 50.77 19.20 15.68
CA SER A 39 50.38 18.18 14.71
C SER A 39 48.96 17.79 15.03
N THR A 40 48.05 18.60 14.54
CA THR A 40 46.71 18.12 14.25
C THR A 40 46.96 17.14 13.12
N ALA A 41 47.05 15.88 13.48
CA ALA A 41 46.84 14.83 12.50
C ALA A 41 45.63 15.27 11.71
N SER A 42 45.84 15.82 10.52
CA SER A 42 44.83 15.79 9.48
C SER A 42 44.46 14.32 9.38
N SER A 43 43.42 13.93 10.08
CA SER A 43 42.66 12.77 9.66
C SER A 43 42.31 13.09 8.23
N THR A 44 43.20 12.71 7.34
CA THR A 44 42.82 12.44 5.95
C THR A 44 41.66 11.51 6.10
N SER A 45 40.44 12.04 5.99
CA SER A 45 39.29 11.24 5.71
C SER A 45 39.61 10.60 4.37
N THR A 46 40.33 9.48 4.44
CA THR A 46 40.45 8.58 3.33
C THR A 46 39.00 8.21 3.05
N THR A 47 38.39 8.90 2.09
CA THR A 47 37.11 8.47 1.54
C THR A 47 37.40 7.03 1.19
N PRO A 48 36.74 6.07 1.86
CA PRO A 48 37.03 4.69 1.60
C PRO A 48 36.77 4.46 0.12
N ALA A 49 37.85 4.09 -0.62
CA ALA A 49 37.75 3.75 -2.02
C ALA A 49 36.86 2.51 -2.09
N GLY A 50 35.61 2.71 -2.48
CA GLY A 50 34.62 1.63 -2.56
C GLY A 50 33.19 2.16 -2.71
N VAL A 51 32.33 1.28 -3.07
CA VAL A 51 30.90 1.58 -3.25
C VAL A 51 30.18 1.38 -1.91
N ALA A 52 29.33 2.35 -1.55
CA ALA A 52 28.52 2.28 -0.33
C ALA A 52 27.49 1.13 -0.42
N VAL A 53 27.53 0.25 0.57
CA VAL A 53 26.66 -0.92 0.69
C VAL A 53 26.02 -0.94 2.07
N VAL A 54 24.73 -1.16 2.12
CA VAL A 54 23.99 -1.34 3.38
C VAL A 54 24.24 -2.75 3.90
N VAL A 55 24.71 -2.83 5.15
CA VAL A 55 24.90 -4.11 5.84
C VAL A 55 24.16 -4.12 7.17
N ALA A 56 23.80 -5.30 7.63
CA ALA A 56 23.23 -5.47 8.96
C ALA A 56 24.33 -5.19 10.02
N SER A 57 24.09 -4.27 10.95
CA SER A 57 24.97 -4.03 12.11
C SER A 57 24.74 -5.02 13.23
N LYS A 58 23.54 -5.58 13.30
CA LYS A 58 23.08 -6.61 14.24
C LYS A 58 22.34 -7.69 13.48
N PRO A 59 22.21 -8.92 14.01
CA PRO A 59 21.39 -9.94 13.40
C PRO A 59 19.94 -9.47 13.22
N VAL A 60 19.39 -9.66 12.04
CA VAL A 60 18.01 -9.34 11.69
C VAL A 60 17.27 -10.64 11.43
N MET A 61 16.17 -10.85 12.13
CA MET A 61 15.36 -12.06 11.99
C MET A 61 14.37 -11.94 10.82
N ALA A 62 14.17 -13.03 10.10
CA ALA A 62 13.14 -13.15 9.07
C ALA A 62 11.75 -12.83 9.63
N GLY A 63 10.89 -12.24 8.78
CA GLY A 63 9.51 -11.92 9.14
C GLY A 63 9.30 -10.73 10.06
N LYS A 64 10.38 -10.00 10.44
CA LYS A 64 10.28 -8.78 11.28
C LYS A 64 10.78 -7.55 10.52
N PRO A 65 10.10 -6.39 10.65
CA PRO A 65 10.57 -5.15 10.05
C PRO A 65 11.97 -4.77 10.55
N ILE A 66 12.85 -4.36 9.63
CA ILE A 66 14.23 -3.98 9.94
C ILE A 66 14.24 -2.60 10.60
N PRO A 67 14.72 -2.47 11.85
CA PRO A 67 14.80 -1.19 12.50
C PRO A 67 16.07 -0.42 12.05
N ALA A 68 16.01 0.91 12.05
CA ALA A 68 17.11 1.76 11.60
C ALA A 68 18.45 1.50 12.32
N ASN A 69 18.40 1.13 13.60
CA ASN A 69 19.59 0.85 14.42
C ASN A 69 20.27 -0.50 14.14
N ALA A 70 19.64 -1.34 13.30
CA ALA A 70 20.19 -2.62 12.86
C ALA A 70 20.97 -2.50 11.53
N LEU A 71 21.07 -1.31 10.96
CA LEU A 71 21.71 -1.06 9.68
C LEU A 71 22.94 -0.15 9.83
N LYS A 72 23.92 -0.34 8.97
CA LYS A 72 25.06 0.56 8.76
C LYS A 72 25.49 0.53 7.30
N VAL A 73 26.19 1.58 6.86
CA VAL A 73 26.80 1.62 5.53
C VAL A 73 28.27 1.27 5.65
N LEU A 74 28.72 0.32 4.84
CA LEU A 74 30.13 -0.01 4.66
C LEU A 74 30.52 0.21 3.21
N HIS A 75 31.82 0.46 2.97
CA HIS A 75 32.37 0.60 1.62
C HIS A 75 33.01 -0.72 1.22
N TYR A 76 32.52 -1.29 0.10
CA TYR A 76 33.04 -2.52 -0.46
C TYR A 76 33.84 -2.21 -1.72
N PRO A 77 34.92 -2.96 -2.00
CA PRO A 77 35.70 -2.81 -3.25
C PRO A 77 34.86 -2.99 -4.49
N GLU A 78 33.92 -3.94 -4.44
CA GLU A 78 32.94 -4.23 -5.49
C GLU A 78 31.53 -4.21 -4.91
N PHE A 79 30.57 -3.75 -5.73
CA PHE A 79 29.18 -3.71 -5.31
C PHE A 79 28.55 -5.11 -5.43
N PRO A 80 28.10 -5.73 -4.32
CA PRO A 80 27.41 -7.00 -4.39
C PRO A 80 26.10 -6.85 -5.20
N THR A 81 25.89 -7.70 -6.19
CA THR A 81 24.69 -7.66 -7.03
C THR A 81 23.42 -7.68 -6.19
N GLY A 82 22.56 -6.70 -6.43
CA GLY A 82 21.29 -6.59 -5.70
C GLY A 82 21.40 -6.03 -4.28
N ALA A 83 22.54 -5.47 -3.87
CA ALA A 83 22.66 -4.81 -2.57
C ALA A 83 22.02 -3.42 -2.56
N TYR A 84 21.65 -2.94 -1.38
CA TYR A 84 21.14 -1.59 -1.19
C TYR A 84 22.29 -0.58 -0.96
N HIS A 85 22.15 0.61 -1.55
CA HIS A 85 23.07 1.72 -1.36
C HIS A 85 22.73 2.60 -0.16
N GLN A 86 21.47 2.64 0.24
CA GLN A 86 20.97 3.59 1.24
C GLN A 86 20.15 2.87 2.30
N THR A 87 20.42 3.17 3.57
CA THR A 87 19.69 2.56 4.70
C THR A 87 18.22 2.89 4.71
N ARG A 88 17.83 4.09 4.27
CA ARG A 88 16.41 4.50 4.21
C ARG A 88 15.56 3.60 3.32
N SER A 89 16.14 3.00 2.28
CA SER A 89 15.44 2.09 1.37
C SER A 89 15.21 0.71 2.00
N VAL A 90 15.83 0.41 3.14
CA VAL A 90 15.78 -0.89 3.82
C VAL A 90 14.98 -0.82 5.13
N ILE A 91 14.97 0.37 5.76
CA ILE A 91 14.25 0.57 7.04
C ILE A 91 12.78 0.23 6.86
N GLY A 92 12.26 -0.62 7.75
CA GLY A 92 10.86 -1.07 7.74
C GLY A 92 10.56 -2.21 6.77
N GLN A 93 11.47 -2.56 5.85
CA GLN A 93 11.30 -3.75 5.03
C GLN A 93 11.41 -5.02 5.86
N VAL A 94 10.77 -6.08 5.40
CA VAL A 94 10.72 -7.39 6.09
C VAL A 94 11.61 -8.37 5.33
N PRO A 95 12.64 -8.95 5.96
CA PRO A 95 13.45 -9.97 5.31
C PRO A 95 12.74 -11.32 5.27
N THR A 96 13.00 -12.08 4.22
CA THR A 96 12.50 -13.46 4.02
C THR A 96 13.37 -14.50 4.73
N THR A 97 14.63 -14.14 4.99
CA THR A 97 15.62 -15.00 5.65
C THR A 97 16.37 -14.21 6.71
N ASP A 98 16.92 -14.89 7.70
CA ASP A 98 17.76 -14.26 8.72
C ASP A 98 19.02 -13.65 8.08
N ILE A 99 19.34 -12.41 8.47
CA ILE A 99 20.53 -11.70 7.99
C ILE A 99 21.49 -11.55 9.16
N GLY A 100 22.67 -12.18 9.06
CA GLY A 100 23.72 -12.08 10.09
C GLY A 100 24.34 -10.69 10.18
N ALA A 101 24.93 -10.36 11.34
CA ALA A 101 25.67 -9.11 11.49
C ALA A 101 26.86 -9.06 10.51
N GLY A 102 27.06 -7.91 9.87
CA GLY A 102 28.10 -7.70 8.85
C GLY A 102 27.75 -8.16 7.44
N VAL A 103 26.62 -8.82 7.26
CA VAL A 103 26.17 -9.32 5.95
C VAL A 103 25.50 -8.19 5.16
N PRO A 104 25.79 -8.03 3.85
CA PRO A 104 25.09 -7.11 2.97
C PRO A 104 23.60 -7.44 2.89
N VAL A 105 22.79 -6.40 2.92
CA VAL A 105 21.35 -6.53 2.72
C VAL A 105 21.07 -6.50 1.22
N LEU A 106 20.49 -7.58 0.70
CA LEU A 106 20.20 -7.76 -0.72
C LEU A 106 18.68 -7.68 -0.97
N HIS A 107 18.28 -7.23 -2.17
CA HIS A 107 16.89 -7.24 -2.61
C HIS A 107 16.27 -8.65 -2.56
N THR A 108 17.06 -9.68 -2.87
CA THR A 108 16.63 -11.08 -2.83
C THR A 108 16.29 -11.58 -1.43
N ASN A 109 16.81 -10.91 -0.39
CA ASN A 109 16.54 -11.25 1.01
C ASN A 109 15.29 -10.56 1.56
N MET A 110 14.66 -9.67 0.79
CA MET A 110 13.49 -8.91 1.21
C MET A 110 12.20 -9.51 0.69
N VAL A 111 11.15 -9.37 1.48
CA VAL A 111 9.80 -9.64 0.97
C VAL A 111 9.55 -8.68 -0.20
N SER A 112 9.23 -9.24 -1.34
CA SER A 112 8.97 -8.51 -2.58
C SER A 112 7.62 -8.88 -3.16
N GLY A 113 7.19 -8.14 -4.15
CA GLY A 113 5.93 -8.40 -4.85
C GLY A 113 4.73 -7.69 -4.22
N LEU A 114 3.54 -8.18 -4.55
CA LEU A 114 2.27 -7.54 -4.19
C LEU A 114 2.06 -7.36 -2.68
N ALA A 115 2.59 -8.27 -1.86
CA ALA A 115 2.44 -8.20 -0.40
C ALA A 115 2.99 -6.91 0.22
N THR A 116 4.05 -6.34 -0.37
CA THR A 116 4.64 -5.07 0.12
C THR A 116 3.85 -3.83 -0.30
N GLN A 117 2.93 -3.99 -1.24
CA GLN A 117 2.12 -2.92 -1.80
C GLN A 117 0.74 -2.83 -1.15
N VAL A 118 0.39 -3.84 -0.35
CA VAL A 118 -0.89 -3.90 0.36
C VAL A 118 -0.74 -3.16 1.69
N PRO A 119 -1.53 -2.10 1.94
CA PRO A 119 -1.54 -1.40 3.22
C PRO A 119 -1.98 -2.32 4.37
N GLU A 120 -1.60 -1.93 5.59
CA GLU A 120 -2.09 -2.58 6.79
C GLU A 120 -3.62 -2.49 6.89
N GLY A 121 -4.28 -3.60 7.21
CA GLY A 121 -5.75 -3.68 7.25
C GLY A 121 -6.42 -4.06 5.93
N ASP A 122 -5.65 -4.20 4.84
CA ASP A 122 -6.14 -4.63 3.54
C ASP A 122 -5.55 -5.99 3.13
N LEU A 123 -6.15 -6.60 2.14
CA LEU A 123 -5.72 -7.86 1.53
C LEU A 123 -5.63 -7.70 0.01
N ALA A 124 -4.66 -8.38 -0.61
CA ALA A 124 -4.64 -8.59 -2.05
C ALA A 124 -5.50 -9.83 -2.37
N MET A 125 -6.65 -9.63 -2.99
CA MET A 125 -7.56 -10.72 -3.37
C MET A 125 -7.62 -10.88 -4.88
N ALA A 126 -7.33 -12.09 -5.35
CA ALA A 126 -7.45 -12.44 -6.76
C ALA A 126 -8.89 -12.86 -7.07
N ILE A 127 -9.45 -12.28 -8.12
CA ILE A 127 -10.74 -12.68 -8.69
C ILE A 127 -10.54 -13.13 -10.13
N HIS A 128 -11.28 -14.15 -10.53
CA HIS A 128 -11.31 -14.58 -11.91
C HIS A 128 -12.20 -13.63 -12.73
N VAL A 129 -11.69 -13.18 -13.86
CA VAL A 129 -12.40 -12.27 -14.75
C VAL A 129 -12.37 -12.83 -16.18
N ASN A 130 -13.39 -12.50 -16.96
CA ASN A 130 -13.41 -12.67 -18.39
C ASN A 130 -13.23 -11.30 -19.08
N GLU A 131 -13.18 -11.29 -20.40
CA GLU A 131 -13.04 -10.06 -21.19
C GLU A 131 -14.11 -9.00 -20.88
N GLU A 132 -15.35 -9.43 -20.67
CA GLU A 132 -16.48 -8.56 -20.31
C GLU A 132 -16.31 -7.92 -18.93
N ILE A 133 -15.81 -8.69 -17.96
CA ILE A 133 -15.59 -8.28 -16.58
C ILE A 133 -14.38 -7.33 -16.48
N ALA A 134 -13.36 -7.52 -17.33
CA ALA A 134 -12.16 -6.70 -17.36
C ALA A 134 -12.32 -5.37 -18.11
N VAL A 135 -13.55 -4.90 -18.31
CA VAL A 135 -13.87 -3.63 -18.98
C VAL A 135 -13.23 -3.56 -20.39
N GLY A 136 -13.28 -4.68 -21.14
CA GLY A 136 -12.74 -4.76 -22.49
C GLY A 136 -11.25 -4.48 -22.59
N ASP A 137 -10.44 -5.08 -21.71
CA ASP A 137 -8.98 -4.93 -21.62
C ASP A 137 -8.46 -3.51 -21.30
N HIS A 138 -9.32 -2.61 -20.85
CA HIS A 138 -8.93 -1.25 -20.45
C HIS A 138 -8.53 -1.14 -18.97
N LEU A 139 -8.51 -2.25 -18.23
CA LEU A 139 -8.15 -2.28 -16.83
C LEU A 139 -6.63 -2.38 -16.65
N HIS A 140 -6.06 -1.46 -15.88
CA HIS A 140 -4.63 -1.43 -15.61
C HIS A 140 -4.33 -1.46 -14.10
N PRO A 141 -3.17 -1.99 -13.70
CA PRO A 141 -2.70 -1.85 -12.33
C PRO A 141 -2.63 -0.37 -11.93
N GLY A 142 -3.20 -0.05 -10.76
CA GLY A 142 -3.32 1.31 -10.25
C GLY A 142 -4.69 1.95 -10.44
N ASP A 143 -5.55 1.40 -11.29
CA ASP A 143 -6.91 1.87 -11.50
C ASP A 143 -7.78 1.66 -10.26
N PHE A 144 -8.89 2.41 -10.21
CA PHE A 144 -9.93 2.22 -9.22
C PHE A 144 -11.17 1.64 -9.87
N VAL A 145 -11.77 0.65 -9.21
CA VAL A 145 -12.96 -0.04 -9.70
C VAL A 145 -14.04 -0.13 -8.65
N ASP A 146 -15.26 -0.15 -9.12
CA ASP A 146 -16.45 -0.56 -8.37
C ASP A 146 -16.80 -2.00 -8.76
N VAL A 147 -17.03 -2.84 -7.76
CA VAL A 147 -17.38 -4.25 -7.95
C VAL A 147 -18.87 -4.41 -7.79
N PHE A 148 -19.54 -4.81 -8.86
CA PHE A 148 -20.93 -5.22 -8.83
C PHE A 148 -21.04 -6.73 -8.72
N THR A 149 -22.09 -7.21 -8.11
CA THR A 149 -22.41 -8.64 -8.08
C THR A 149 -23.84 -8.86 -8.55
N THR A 150 -24.02 -9.87 -9.39
CA THR A 150 -25.33 -10.41 -9.75
C THR A 150 -25.48 -11.75 -9.09
N LEU A 151 -26.45 -11.86 -8.19
CA LEU A 151 -26.79 -13.10 -7.49
C LEU A 151 -28.02 -13.72 -8.16
N PRO A 152 -27.94 -14.99 -8.61
CA PRO A 152 -29.08 -15.69 -9.16
C PRO A 152 -30.15 -15.87 -8.08
N GLY A 153 -31.40 -15.73 -8.46
CA GLY A 153 -32.53 -15.95 -7.57
C GLY A 153 -32.66 -17.42 -7.14
N ASN A 154 -33.21 -17.61 -5.97
CA ASN A 154 -33.58 -18.92 -5.44
C ASN A 154 -35.05 -18.93 -5.02
N GLU A 155 -35.94 -18.71 -5.99
CA GLU A 155 -37.39 -18.53 -5.76
C GLU A 155 -38.14 -19.85 -5.48
N GLY A 156 -37.46 -21.01 -5.69
CA GLY A 156 -38.09 -22.34 -5.56
C GLY A 156 -38.14 -22.91 -4.14
N GLN A 157 -37.60 -22.24 -3.14
CA GLN A 157 -37.64 -22.74 -1.75
C GLN A 157 -38.83 -22.19 -0.99
N MET A 158 -39.63 -23.07 -0.41
CA MET A 158 -40.89 -22.75 0.30
C MET A 158 -40.74 -21.75 1.45
N HIS A 159 -39.54 -21.51 1.95
CA HIS A 159 -39.25 -20.57 3.02
C HIS A 159 -37.90 -19.86 2.74
N GLY A 160 -37.95 -18.60 2.39
CA GLY A 160 -36.75 -17.74 2.37
C GLY A 160 -36.01 -17.63 1.04
N GLY A 161 -36.69 -17.80 -0.10
CA GLY A 161 -36.10 -17.49 -1.42
C GLY A 161 -35.87 -16.00 -1.63
N TRP A 162 -34.85 -15.66 -2.46
CA TRP A 162 -34.60 -14.28 -2.90
C TRP A 162 -34.67 -14.19 -4.43
N PRO A 163 -35.10 -13.04 -4.98
CA PRO A 163 -35.13 -12.82 -6.42
C PRO A 163 -33.72 -12.65 -6.98
N THR A 164 -33.54 -12.88 -8.28
CA THR A 164 -32.34 -12.48 -9.00
C THR A 164 -32.12 -10.98 -8.82
N GLN A 165 -30.92 -10.60 -8.39
CA GLN A 165 -30.59 -9.22 -8.09
C GLN A 165 -29.17 -8.86 -8.50
N SER A 166 -28.98 -7.62 -8.93
CA SER A 166 -27.67 -7.03 -9.19
C SER A 166 -27.49 -5.78 -8.34
N ARG A 167 -26.34 -5.64 -7.72
CA ARG A 167 -26.04 -4.49 -6.86
C ARG A 167 -24.55 -4.18 -6.78
N LEU A 168 -24.24 -2.95 -6.42
CA LEU A 168 -22.88 -2.58 -6.02
C LEU A 168 -22.50 -3.35 -4.75
N LEU A 169 -21.42 -4.10 -4.83
CA LEU A 169 -20.90 -4.89 -3.72
C LEU A 169 -19.86 -4.13 -2.93
N LEU A 170 -18.84 -3.62 -3.61
CA LEU A 170 -17.75 -2.83 -3.04
C LEU A 170 -17.41 -1.70 -4.00
N ALA A 171 -17.11 -0.52 -3.48
CA ALA A 171 -16.78 0.65 -4.26
C ALA A 171 -15.35 1.12 -4.03
N GLY A 172 -14.71 1.64 -5.08
CA GLY A 172 -13.42 2.31 -5.00
C GLY A 172 -12.24 1.40 -4.64
N LEU A 173 -12.27 0.12 -5.04
CA LEU A 173 -11.15 -0.79 -4.83
C LEU A 173 -10.02 -0.48 -5.81
N ARG A 174 -8.78 -0.51 -5.33
CA ARG A 174 -7.61 -0.34 -6.18
C ARG A 174 -7.19 -1.65 -6.82
N VAL A 175 -6.88 -1.60 -8.10
CA VAL A 175 -6.32 -2.73 -8.86
C VAL A 175 -4.82 -2.81 -8.58
N LEU A 176 -4.35 -3.95 -8.09
CA LEU A 176 -2.93 -4.20 -7.81
C LEU A 176 -2.24 -4.92 -8.97
N ALA A 177 -2.95 -5.82 -9.64
CA ALA A 177 -2.42 -6.56 -10.77
C ALA A 177 -3.55 -6.97 -11.74
N VAL A 178 -3.20 -7.09 -13.02
CA VAL A 178 -4.08 -7.57 -14.09
C VAL A 178 -3.29 -8.59 -14.90
N GLY A 179 -3.70 -9.85 -14.87
CA GLY A 179 -2.91 -10.93 -15.45
C GLY A 179 -1.47 -10.94 -14.91
N PRO A 180 -0.46 -10.90 -15.79
CA PRO A 180 0.95 -10.85 -15.39
C PRO A 180 1.45 -9.46 -14.98
N GLN A 181 0.66 -8.39 -15.19
CA GLN A 181 1.05 -7.01 -14.91
C GLN A 181 0.75 -6.66 -13.44
N THR A 182 1.68 -6.00 -12.77
CA THR A 182 1.52 -5.54 -11.38
C THR A 182 1.83 -4.06 -11.26
N VAL A 183 1.29 -3.41 -10.22
CA VAL A 183 1.68 -2.04 -9.84
C VAL A 183 3.16 -2.07 -9.45
N SER A 184 3.99 -1.36 -10.18
CA SER A 184 5.38 -1.14 -9.78
C SER A 184 5.45 0.05 -8.85
N HIS A 185 6.09 -0.10 -7.68
CA HIS A 185 6.51 1.07 -6.92
C HIS A 185 7.67 1.70 -7.67
N SER A 186 7.50 2.93 -8.12
CA SER A 186 8.60 3.79 -8.57
C SER A 186 9.44 4.18 -7.35
N VAL A 187 10.16 3.23 -6.77
CA VAL A 187 11.30 3.56 -5.92
C VAL A 187 12.40 3.86 -6.91
N ASP A 188 12.89 5.12 -6.95
CA ASP A 188 14.03 5.60 -7.71
C ASP A 188 15.02 4.50 -8.12
N GLN A 189 14.72 3.74 -9.14
CA GLN A 189 15.68 2.98 -9.90
C GLN A 189 16.00 3.80 -11.15
N ALA A 190 16.67 4.92 -10.94
CA ALA A 190 17.56 5.45 -11.93
C ALA A 190 18.73 4.43 -12.06
N GLN A 191 18.48 3.33 -12.70
CA GLN A 191 19.53 2.53 -13.32
C GLN A 191 19.78 3.12 -14.70
N PRO A 192 20.91 3.82 -14.91
CA PRO A 192 21.28 4.20 -16.27
C PRO A 192 21.74 2.91 -16.97
N GLY A 193 20.97 2.44 -17.93
CA GLY A 193 21.45 1.47 -18.90
C GLY A 193 20.77 0.10 -18.95
N GLN A 194 19.48 -0.02 -18.64
CA GLN A 194 18.69 -1.05 -19.28
C GLN A 194 17.73 -0.35 -20.24
N ASP A 195 18.21 -0.24 -21.48
CA ASP A 195 17.32 -0.07 -22.60
C ASP A 195 16.16 -1.03 -22.40
N ASN A 196 14.95 -0.46 -22.33
CA ASN A 196 13.75 -1.21 -22.64
C ASN A 196 14.00 -1.77 -24.04
N ALA A 197 14.56 -2.97 -24.10
CA ALA A 197 14.41 -3.79 -25.25
C ALA A 197 12.92 -3.92 -25.45
N VAL A 198 12.37 -3.03 -26.23
CA VAL A 198 11.19 -3.32 -27.02
C VAL A 198 11.55 -4.63 -27.68
N VAL A 199 11.11 -5.72 -27.07
CA VAL A 199 11.09 -7.00 -27.73
C VAL A 199 10.13 -6.78 -28.88
N ASN A 200 10.70 -6.35 -30.00
CA ASN A 200 10.16 -6.62 -31.31
C ASN A 200 10.14 -8.14 -31.43
N GLY A 201 9.22 -8.75 -30.69
CA GLY A 201 8.83 -10.12 -30.85
C GLY A 201 8.25 -10.23 -32.23
N GLN A 202 9.02 -10.87 -33.11
CA GLN A 202 8.48 -11.55 -34.23
C GLN A 202 7.14 -12.16 -33.86
N ALA A 203 6.11 -11.75 -34.59
CA ALA A 203 4.78 -12.29 -34.55
C ALA A 203 4.79 -13.79 -34.91
N ASN A 204 5.16 -14.63 -33.95
CA ASN A 204 4.60 -15.95 -33.86
C ASN A 204 3.23 -15.75 -33.21
N GLY A 205 2.16 -16.08 -33.93
CA GLY A 205 0.77 -15.89 -33.53
C GLY A 205 0.36 -16.54 -32.19
N GLN A 206 0.99 -16.15 -31.11
CA GLN A 206 0.48 -16.36 -29.77
C GLN A 206 -0.66 -15.36 -29.61
N GLN A 207 -1.87 -15.87 -29.72
CA GLN A 207 -3.05 -15.17 -29.23
C GLN A 207 -2.72 -14.71 -27.80
N VAL A 208 -2.62 -13.39 -27.63
CA VAL A 208 -2.55 -12.78 -26.31
C VAL A 208 -3.88 -13.16 -25.65
N GLN A 209 -3.85 -14.18 -24.80
CA GLN A 209 -5.03 -14.55 -24.03
C GLN A 209 -5.40 -13.35 -23.15
N PRO A 210 -6.66 -12.93 -23.17
CA PRO A 210 -7.11 -11.85 -22.29
C PRO A 210 -6.80 -12.20 -20.82
N PRO A 211 -6.49 -11.21 -19.99
CA PRO A 211 -6.17 -11.44 -18.58
C PRO A 211 -7.35 -12.12 -17.89
N SER A 212 -7.11 -13.31 -17.36
CA SER A 212 -8.15 -14.11 -16.67
C SER A 212 -8.21 -13.86 -15.18
N THR A 213 -7.34 -13.02 -14.65
CA THR A 213 -7.24 -12.75 -13.21
C THR A 213 -6.92 -11.28 -12.94
N VAL A 214 -7.65 -10.71 -12.00
CA VAL A 214 -7.42 -9.35 -11.47
C VAL A 214 -7.18 -9.46 -9.97
N VAL A 215 -6.16 -8.78 -9.45
CA VAL A 215 -5.89 -8.69 -8.02
C VAL A 215 -6.32 -7.33 -7.52
N LEU A 216 -7.23 -7.33 -6.54
CA LEU A 216 -7.79 -6.12 -5.94
C LEU A 216 -7.26 -5.93 -4.51
N GLN A 217 -7.05 -4.68 -4.13
CA GLN A 217 -6.83 -4.28 -2.74
C GLN A 217 -8.19 -4.20 -2.05
N VAL A 218 -8.40 -5.06 -1.06
CA VAL A 218 -9.70 -5.24 -0.40
C VAL A 218 -9.54 -5.09 1.10
N PRO A 219 -10.32 -4.24 1.77
CA PRO A 219 -10.33 -4.16 3.22
C PRO A 219 -10.65 -5.54 3.85
N VAL A 220 -9.93 -5.92 4.92
CA VAL A 220 -10.15 -7.21 5.60
C VAL A 220 -11.63 -7.43 5.95
N ALA A 221 -12.33 -6.38 6.41
CA ALA A 221 -13.75 -6.45 6.75
C ALA A 221 -14.66 -6.85 5.57
N ALA A 222 -14.24 -6.57 4.33
CA ALA A 222 -15.01 -6.84 3.12
C ALA A 222 -14.58 -8.13 2.40
N SER A 223 -13.50 -8.76 2.85
CA SER A 223 -12.90 -9.93 2.19
C SER A 223 -13.87 -11.11 2.08
N ALA A 224 -14.57 -11.45 3.16
CA ALA A 224 -15.55 -12.53 3.16
C ALA A 224 -16.74 -12.26 2.22
N THR A 225 -17.15 -10.98 2.10
CA THR A 225 -18.20 -10.56 1.19
C THR A 225 -17.80 -10.78 -0.26
N LEU A 226 -16.58 -10.36 -0.63
CA LEU A 226 -16.06 -10.55 -1.98
C LEU A 226 -15.85 -12.04 -2.30
N ALA A 227 -15.27 -12.80 -1.36
CA ALA A 227 -15.05 -14.24 -1.54
C ALA A 227 -16.36 -15.01 -1.78
N LEU A 228 -17.40 -14.73 -0.99
CA LEU A 228 -18.71 -15.36 -1.16
C LEU A 228 -19.36 -14.94 -2.48
N ALA A 229 -19.31 -13.66 -2.83
CA ALA A 229 -19.88 -13.15 -4.06
C ALA A 229 -19.18 -13.71 -5.31
N SER A 230 -17.85 -13.88 -5.27
CA SER A 230 -17.10 -14.46 -6.38
C SER A 230 -17.38 -15.97 -6.56
N ALA A 231 -17.73 -16.67 -5.47
CA ALA A 231 -18.03 -18.10 -5.51
C ALA A 231 -19.48 -18.41 -5.94
N GLN A 232 -20.42 -17.51 -5.64
CA GLN A 232 -21.86 -17.78 -5.78
C GLN A 232 -22.58 -16.88 -6.77
N GLY A 233 -21.97 -15.75 -7.15
CA GLY A 233 -22.52 -14.77 -8.07
C GLY A 233 -21.63 -14.55 -9.29
N HIS A 234 -22.10 -13.68 -10.15
CA HIS A 234 -21.31 -13.12 -11.25
C HIS A 234 -20.83 -11.74 -10.85
N LEU A 235 -19.51 -11.53 -10.93
CA LEU A 235 -18.89 -10.23 -10.65
C LEU A 235 -18.74 -9.44 -11.95
N LEU A 236 -18.94 -8.12 -11.85
CA LEU A 236 -18.65 -7.16 -12.91
C LEU A 236 -17.83 -6.03 -12.30
N LEU A 237 -16.75 -5.66 -12.98
CA LEU A 237 -15.88 -4.53 -12.61
C LEU A 237 -16.28 -3.31 -13.44
N ALA A 238 -16.46 -2.17 -12.80
CA ALA A 238 -16.66 -0.89 -13.46
C ALA A 238 -15.52 0.05 -13.11
N LEU A 239 -14.85 0.61 -14.12
CA LEU A 239 -13.80 1.61 -13.93
C LEU A 239 -14.39 2.86 -13.27
N ARG A 240 -13.69 3.31 -12.22
CA ARG A 240 -14.06 4.50 -11.46
C ARG A 240 -13.07 5.62 -11.69
N ASN A 241 -13.58 6.83 -11.84
CA ASN A 241 -12.71 8.01 -11.87
C ASN A 241 -12.04 8.18 -10.50
N PRO A 242 -10.69 8.23 -10.41
CA PRO A 242 -9.98 8.35 -9.14
C PRO A 242 -10.30 9.64 -8.37
N LYS A 243 -10.82 10.67 -9.04
CA LYS A 243 -11.28 11.92 -8.42
C LYS A 243 -12.71 11.88 -7.91
N SER A 244 -13.45 10.78 -8.15
CA SER A 244 -14.83 10.63 -7.71
C SER A 244 -14.89 10.37 -6.21
N SER A 245 -15.52 11.27 -5.45
CA SER A 245 -15.72 11.17 -4.01
C SER A 245 -17.03 10.48 -3.59
N GLY A 246 -17.92 10.22 -4.55
CA GLY A 246 -19.23 9.61 -4.27
C GLY A 246 -19.06 8.15 -3.85
N MET A 247 -19.14 7.88 -2.54
CA MET A 247 -19.21 6.54 -1.97
C MET A 247 -20.59 6.28 -1.40
N PRO A 248 -21.11 5.04 -1.49
CA PRO A 248 -22.37 4.72 -0.82
C PRO A 248 -22.21 4.80 0.69
N ASP A 249 -23.20 5.37 1.38
CA ASP A 249 -23.25 5.31 2.84
C ASP A 249 -23.76 3.93 3.26
N VAL A 250 -22.84 3.02 3.54
CA VAL A 250 -23.15 1.66 3.92
C VAL A 250 -23.84 1.57 5.29
N GLN A 251 -23.83 2.65 6.10
CA GLN A 251 -24.45 2.66 7.42
C GLN A 251 -25.98 2.77 7.33
N ASP A 252 -26.49 3.32 6.23
CA ASP A 252 -27.93 3.41 5.96
C ASP A 252 -28.57 2.06 5.60
N PHE A 253 -27.74 1.04 5.33
CA PHE A 253 -28.20 -0.27 4.91
C PHE A 253 -28.00 -1.33 6.01
N PRO A 254 -28.86 -2.36 6.07
CA PRO A 254 -28.71 -3.42 7.04
C PRO A 254 -27.41 -4.18 6.85
N VAL A 255 -26.68 -4.39 7.95
CA VAL A 255 -25.44 -5.18 7.94
C VAL A 255 -25.79 -6.64 7.64
N PRO A 256 -25.11 -7.28 6.68
CA PRO A 256 -25.32 -8.69 6.38
C PRO A 256 -25.11 -9.58 7.62
N THR A 257 -25.93 -10.62 7.74
CA THR A 257 -25.88 -11.55 8.85
C THR A 257 -24.59 -12.38 8.81
N PRO A 258 -23.76 -12.41 9.89
CA PRO A 258 -22.57 -13.23 9.94
C PRO A 258 -22.92 -14.72 9.99
N ALA A 259 -22.04 -15.57 9.43
CA ALA A 259 -22.19 -17.03 9.48
C ALA A 259 -21.88 -17.58 10.88
N LEU A 260 -20.89 -16.98 11.58
CA LEU A 260 -20.50 -17.34 12.93
C LEU A 260 -20.81 -16.21 13.91
N ILE A 261 -21.33 -16.57 15.08
CA ILE A 261 -21.60 -15.62 16.17
C ILE A 261 -20.61 -15.91 17.31
N PRO A 262 -19.93 -14.88 17.87
CA PRO A 262 -19.06 -15.07 19.03
C PRO A 262 -19.85 -15.60 20.23
N THR A 263 -19.58 -16.84 20.66
CA THR A 263 -20.31 -17.47 21.77
C THR A 263 -19.55 -17.41 23.10
N LYS A 264 -18.21 -17.27 23.05
CA LYS A 264 -17.35 -17.29 24.24
C LYS A 264 -17.28 -15.96 24.99
N ILE A 265 -18.01 -14.93 24.54
CA ILE A 265 -18.08 -13.60 25.17
C ILE A 265 -19.53 -13.24 25.52
N PRO A 266 -19.75 -12.37 26.50
CA PRO A 266 -21.08 -11.90 26.90
C PRO A 266 -21.88 -11.32 25.73
N VAL A 267 -23.21 -11.49 25.77
CA VAL A 267 -24.11 -11.10 24.66
C VAL A 267 -24.00 -9.61 24.30
N ASN A 268 -23.83 -8.76 25.30
CA ASN A 268 -23.69 -7.30 25.14
C ASN A 268 -22.40 -6.89 24.40
N GLN A 269 -21.35 -7.72 24.43
CA GLN A 269 -20.06 -7.43 23.78
C GLN A 269 -19.94 -8.09 22.38
N ARG A 270 -20.86 -8.94 21.99
CA ARG A 270 -20.80 -9.67 20.71
C ARG A 270 -20.87 -8.74 19.51
N LYS A 271 -21.69 -7.70 19.59
CA LYS A 271 -21.85 -6.72 18.52
C LYS A 271 -20.54 -5.95 18.32
N ASP A 272 -19.93 -5.49 19.39
CA ASP A 272 -18.67 -4.72 19.33
C ASP A 272 -17.50 -5.61 18.86
N ALA A 273 -17.48 -6.87 19.25
CA ALA A 273 -16.50 -7.83 18.74
C ALA A 273 -16.60 -8.02 17.23
N LEU A 274 -17.81 -8.02 16.66
CA LEU A 274 -18.04 -8.15 15.21
C LEU A 274 -17.78 -6.83 14.44
N GLN A 275 -17.58 -5.71 15.11
CA GLN A 275 -17.17 -4.46 14.45
C GLN A 275 -15.70 -4.45 14.07
N LYS A 276 -14.86 -5.28 14.73
CA LYS A 276 -13.44 -5.42 14.37
C LYS A 276 -13.31 -6.06 12.99
N PRO A 277 -12.53 -5.47 12.06
CA PRO A 277 -12.40 -5.95 10.68
C PRO A 277 -12.04 -7.43 10.57
N GLU A 278 -11.06 -7.88 11.37
CA GLU A 278 -10.56 -9.24 11.35
C GLU A 278 -11.60 -10.25 11.88
N ASN A 279 -12.31 -9.87 12.95
CA ASN A 279 -13.38 -10.70 13.50
C ASN A 279 -14.56 -10.81 12.55
N ARG A 280 -14.87 -9.73 11.83
CA ARG A 280 -15.93 -9.72 10.82
C ARG A 280 -15.56 -10.62 9.64
N ALA A 281 -14.30 -10.54 9.17
CA ALA A 281 -13.80 -11.44 8.13
C ALA A 281 -13.85 -12.90 8.57
N PHE A 282 -13.42 -13.19 9.81
CA PHE A 282 -13.45 -14.55 10.39
C PHE A 282 -14.88 -15.07 10.57
N ALA A 283 -15.81 -14.22 11.01
CA ALA A 283 -17.21 -14.59 11.18
C ALA A 283 -17.89 -14.97 9.86
N GLY A 284 -17.39 -14.47 8.74
CA GLY A 284 -17.89 -14.76 7.41
C GLY A 284 -19.33 -14.27 7.18
N LEU A 285 -19.92 -14.70 6.07
CA LEU A 285 -21.26 -14.34 5.68
C LEU A 285 -22.02 -15.58 5.16
N THR A 286 -23.33 -15.60 5.36
CA THR A 286 -24.19 -16.58 4.70
C THR A 286 -24.68 -16.04 3.36
N LEU A 287 -25.01 -16.92 2.41
CA LEU A 287 -25.56 -16.51 1.13
C LEU A 287 -26.92 -15.75 1.25
N PRO A 288 -27.85 -16.18 2.11
CA PRO A 288 -29.04 -15.37 2.42
C PRO A 288 -28.72 -14.02 3.05
N GLY A 289 -27.68 -13.95 3.88
CA GLY A 289 -27.18 -12.70 4.45
C GLY A 289 -26.58 -11.77 3.40
N LEU A 290 -25.89 -12.33 2.41
CA LEU A 290 -25.37 -11.57 1.27
C LEU A 290 -26.50 -11.11 0.33
N ALA A 291 -27.47 -11.97 0.04
CA ALA A 291 -28.61 -11.64 -0.82
C ALA A 291 -29.56 -10.58 -0.20
N GLY A 292 -29.53 -10.45 1.13
CA GLY A 292 -30.46 -9.60 1.85
C GLY A 292 -31.80 -10.30 2.12
N LYS A 293 -32.59 -9.76 3.03
CA LYS A 293 -33.91 -10.31 3.35
C LYS A 293 -34.90 -9.96 2.23
N SER A 294 -35.62 -10.96 1.72
CA SER A 294 -36.68 -10.71 0.79
C SER A 294 -37.82 -9.90 1.47
N LYS A 295 -38.54 -9.11 0.68
CA LYS A 295 -39.69 -8.35 1.18
C LYS A 295 -40.73 -9.28 1.84
N ALA A 296 -40.85 -10.53 1.35
CA ALA A 296 -41.73 -11.56 1.90
C ALA A 296 -41.26 -12.01 3.30
N GLU A 297 -39.98 -12.16 3.52
CA GLU A 297 -39.41 -12.56 4.82
C GLU A 297 -39.51 -11.44 5.88
N ALA A 298 -39.40 -10.17 5.44
CA ALA A 298 -39.64 -9.02 6.31
C ALA A 298 -41.15 -8.91 6.70
N GLN A 299 -42.05 -9.36 5.85
CA GLN A 299 -43.49 -9.44 6.14
C GLN A 299 -43.85 -10.66 7.00
N ALA A 300 -43.14 -11.80 6.82
CA ALA A 300 -43.34 -13.01 7.64
C ALA A 300 -42.86 -12.84 9.08
N MET A 301 -41.94 -11.88 9.35
CA MET A 301 -41.53 -11.52 10.70
C MET A 301 -42.50 -10.57 11.44
N ARG A 302 -43.56 -10.09 10.79
CA ARG A 302 -44.64 -9.42 11.54
C ARG A 302 -45.31 -10.46 12.41
N PRO A 303 -45.46 -10.23 13.73
CA PRO A 303 -46.24 -11.10 14.59
C PRO A 303 -47.60 -11.32 13.93
N LEU A 304 -47.97 -12.57 13.76
CA LEU A 304 -49.36 -12.88 13.34
C LEU A 304 -50.27 -12.16 14.33
N PRO A 305 -51.29 -11.48 13.82
CA PRO A 305 -52.30 -10.90 14.71
C PRO A 305 -52.79 -11.99 15.66
N PRO A 306 -53.01 -11.67 16.93
CA PRO A 306 -53.53 -12.67 17.85
C PRO A 306 -54.78 -13.29 17.25
N PRO A 307 -54.96 -14.61 17.36
CA PRO A 307 -56.13 -15.24 16.86
C PRO A 307 -57.36 -14.54 17.45
N PRO A 308 -58.43 -14.36 16.65
CA PRO A 308 -59.66 -13.72 17.15
C PRO A 308 -60.12 -14.47 18.40
N PRO A 309 -60.68 -13.76 19.37
CA PRO A 309 -61.21 -14.41 20.57
C PRO A 309 -62.27 -15.43 20.14
N MET A 310 -62.15 -16.66 20.65
CA MET A 310 -63.00 -17.78 20.31
C MET A 310 -64.06 -17.95 21.41
N MET A 311 -65.31 -17.94 21.07
CA MET A 311 -66.40 -18.31 21.99
C MET A 311 -66.69 -19.79 21.83
N GLN A 312 -66.78 -20.50 22.98
CA GLN A 312 -67.21 -21.92 22.98
C GLN A 312 -68.71 -21.98 22.99
N LEU A 313 -69.28 -22.43 21.89
CA LEU A 313 -70.69 -22.68 21.80
C LEU A 313 -70.93 -24.16 22.19
N TYR A 314 -71.89 -24.40 23.12
CA TYR A 314 -72.30 -25.72 23.52
C TYR A 314 -73.67 -25.98 22.89
N ASP A 315 -73.80 -26.96 22.00
CA ASP A 315 -74.99 -27.48 21.52
C ASP A 315 -75.11 -28.95 21.94
N GLY A 316 -75.79 -29.14 23.06
CA GLY A 316 -75.86 -30.46 23.70
C GLY A 316 -74.51 -30.97 24.16
N ALA A 317 -74.08 -32.13 23.71
CA ALA A 317 -72.83 -32.75 24.06
C ALA A 317 -71.63 -32.32 23.12
N GLN A 318 -71.87 -31.49 22.08
CA GLN A 318 -70.87 -31.06 21.12
C GLN A 318 -70.36 -29.67 21.46
N LYS A 319 -69.00 -29.55 21.42
CA LYS A 319 -68.28 -28.30 21.59
C LYS A 319 -67.83 -27.76 20.27
N THR A 320 -68.25 -26.60 19.89
CA THR A 320 -67.78 -25.90 18.67
C THR A 320 -67.16 -24.56 19.07
N ALA A 321 -65.95 -24.27 18.58
CA ALA A 321 -65.30 -22.97 18.77
C ALA A 321 -65.63 -22.09 17.58
N VAL A 322 -66.25 -20.92 17.82
CA VAL A 322 -66.67 -19.98 16.82
C VAL A 322 -66.01 -18.62 17.08
N PRO A 323 -65.34 -17.97 16.09
CA PRO A 323 -64.81 -16.62 16.24
C PRO A 323 -65.95 -15.62 16.39
N TYR A 324 -65.81 -14.62 17.26
CA TYR A 324 -66.74 -13.49 17.41
C TYR A 324 -66.06 -12.14 17.15
#